data_035d6b442966ede1950421fa755a14d9
#
_entry.id   035d6b442966ede1950421fa755a14d9
#
_cell.length_a   1.000
_cell.length_b   1.000
_cell.length_c   1.000
_cell.angle_alpha   90.00
_cell.angle_beta   90.00
_cell.angle_gamma   90.00
#
_symmetry.space_group_name_H-M   'P 1'
#
loop_
_entity.id
_entity.type
_entity.pdbx_description
1 polymer ?
#
loop_
_entity_poly.entity_id
_entity_poly.type
_entity_poly.pdbx_seq_one_letter_code
_entity_poly.pdbx_strand_id
1 'polypeptide(L)'
;DTCYFKYMILRDLRAVGYAMSLPEWNGRELTVSGGSQGAFRAAAVAALTPQATRCELQIPWFCDLGGAGLGRTRGWRPVWKRGLGYYDTVNFARRIQCPVEISAGLSDWICPPSGVQILYNNLTVPKRMVMYQGWDHAPYFGYERSKAQKSTFSTR
;
A
#
# COMPACT_ATOMS: atom_id res chain seq x y z
N ASP A 1 6.77 8.93 -23.54
CA ASP A 1 6.65 8.12 -22.31
C ASP A 1 5.42 8.49 -21.49
N THR A 2 4.27 7.92 -21.88
CA THR A 2 2.98 8.14 -21.24
C THR A 2 2.69 7.00 -20.25
N CYS A 3 3.39 6.92 -19.12
CA CYS A 3 3.05 5.97 -18.08
C CYS A 3 2.02 6.58 -17.13
N TYR A 4 0.80 6.04 -17.12
CA TYR A 4 -0.30 6.48 -16.25
C TYR A 4 0.11 6.54 -14.77
N PHE A 5 0.81 5.50 -14.26
CA PHE A 5 1.21 5.43 -12.85
C PHE A 5 2.22 6.52 -12.46
N LYS A 6 3.13 6.90 -13.37
CA LYS A 6 4.04 8.01 -13.15
C LYS A 6 3.29 9.30 -12.87
N TYR A 7 2.34 9.64 -13.72
CA TYR A 7 1.58 10.89 -13.57
C TYR A 7 0.66 10.86 -12.35
N MET A 8 0.12 9.70 -11.99
CA MET A 8 -0.68 9.54 -10.80
C MET A 8 0.16 9.84 -9.54
N ILE A 9 1.34 9.24 -9.40
CA ILE A 9 2.25 9.49 -8.27
C ILE A 9 2.71 10.96 -8.26
N LEU A 10 3.06 11.55 -9.40
CA LEU A 10 3.46 12.95 -9.46
C LEU A 10 2.37 13.92 -9.03
N ARG A 11 1.10 13.62 -9.34
CA ARG A 11 -0.05 14.41 -8.85
C ARG A 11 -0.18 14.32 -7.34
N ASP A 12 -0.01 13.12 -6.79
CA ASP A 12 -0.07 12.91 -5.34
C ASP A 12 1.04 13.66 -4.61
N LEU A 13 2.26 13.59 -5.11
CA LEU A 13 3.39 14.35 -4.54
C LEU A 13 3.15 15.86 -4.60
N ARG A 14 2.56 16.38 -5.68
CA ARG A 14 2.17 17.79 -5.76
C ARG A 14 1.08 18.15 -4.77
N ALA A 15 0.07 17.27 -4.60
CA ALA A 15 -0.99 17.50 -3.63
C ALA A 15 -0.44 17.53 -2.20
N VAL A 16 0.47 16.62 -1.85
CA VAL A 16 1.15 16.62 -0.55
C VAL A 16 2.00 17.87 -0.37
N GLY A 17 2.79 18.25 -1.37
CA GLY A 17 3.57 19.49 -1.34
C GLY A 17 2.70 20.72 -1.14
N TYR A 18 1.56 20.78 -1.80
CA TYR A 18 0.57 21.84 -1.58
C TYR A 18 -0.01 21.82 -0.16
N ALA A 19 -0.43 20.65 0.33
CA ALA A 19 -0.95 20.51 1.70
C ALA A 19 0.07 20.98 2.75
N MET A 20 1.35 20.64 2.57
CA MET A 20 2.43 21.09 3.45
C MET A 20 2.75 22.59 3.33
N SER A 21 2.30 23.25 2.28
CA SER A 21 2.46 24.72 2.13
C SER A 21 1.33 25.52 2.77
N LEU A 22 0.25 24.88 3.20
CA LEU A 22 -0.88 25.54 3.83
C LEU A 22 -0.53 25.96 5.26
N PRO A 23 -1.01 27.13 5.73
CA PRO A 23 -0.75 27.63 7.08
C PRO A 23 -1.36 26.74 8.18
N GLU A 24 -2.33 25.91 7.85
CA GLU A 24 -2.96 24.92 8.75
C GLU A 24 -2.07 23.72 9.04
N TRP A 25 -1.05 23.46 8.22
CA TRP A 25 -0.14 22.35 8.49
C TRP A 25 0.79 22.69 9.66
N ASN A 26 0.81 21.79 10.65
CA ASN A 26 1.58 21.99 11.87
C ASN A 26 3.11 21.80 11.70
N GLY A 27 3.59 21.45 10.50
CA GLY A 27 5.00 21.22 10.20
C GLY A 27 5.59 19.92 10.77
N ARG A 28 4.78 19.07 11.41
CA ARG A 28 5.27 17.92 12.19
C ARG A 28 4.61 16.61 11.80
N GLU A 29 3.32 16.58 11.58
CA GLU A 29 2.56 15.34 11.37
C GLU A 29 2.05 15.24 9.95
N LEU A 30 2.48 14.21 9.25
CA LEU A 30 2.02 13.87 7.91
C LEU A 30 1.70 12.38 7.85
N THR A 31 0.43 12.05 7.96
CA THR A 31 -0.06 10.69 7.75
C THR A 31 -0.47 10.51 6.30
N VAL A 32 0.06 9.49 5.65
CA VAL A 32 -0.30 9.09 4.29
C VAL A 32 -1.09 7.79 4.36
N SER A 33 -2.33 7.80 3.87
CA SER A 33 -3.20 6.63 3.95
C SER A 33 -3.95 6.35 2.66
N GLY A 34 -4.33 5.09 2.45
CA GLY A 34 -5.13 4.71 1.31
C GLY A 34 -5.55 3.25 1.30
N GLY A 35 -6.57 2.95 0.47
CA GLY A 35 -7.07 1.58 0.26
C GLY A 35 -6.87 1.13 -1.19
N SER A 36 -6.54 -0.15 -1.40
CA SER A 36 -6.37 -0.75 -2.72
C SER A 36 -5.37 0.02 -3.59
N GLN A 37 -5.79 0.56 -4.73
CA GLN A 37 -4.96 1.45 -5.57
C GLN A 37 -4.51 2.69 -4.78
N GLY A 38 -5.33 3.19 -3.85
CA GLY A 38 -4.94 4.28 -2.94
C GLY A 38 -3.81 3.90 -2.01
N ALA A 39 -3.73 2.64 -1.55
CA ALA A 39 -2.63 2.16 -0.73
C ALA A 39 -1.31 2.05 -1.54
N PHE A 40 -1.37 1.61 -2.81
CA PHE A 40 -0.22 1.70 -3.72
C PHE A 40 0.30 3.14 -3.81
N ARG A 41 -0.60 4.11 -4.01
CA ARG A 41 -0.27 5.54 -4.10
C ARG A 41 0.31 6.05 -2.77
N ALA A 42 -0.32 5.68 -1.65
CA ALA A 42 0.16 6.06 -0.31
C ALA A 42 1.57 5.51 -0.03
N ALA A 43 1.86 4.26 -0.39
CA ALA A 43 3.19 3.68 -0.27
C ALA A 43 4.23 4.43 -1.12
N ALA A 44 3.87 4.79 -2.37
CA ALA A 44 4.74 5.57 -3.24
C ALA A 44 5.02 6.97 -2.68
N VAL A 45 3.98 7.65 -2.18
CA VAL A 45 4.11 8.97 -1.55
C VAL A 45 4.97 8.89 -0.29
N ALA A 46 4.71 7.94 0.62
CA ALA A 46 5.50 7.77 1.84
C ALA A 46 6.98 7.47 1.53
N ALA A 47 7.26 6.71 0.47
CA ALA A 47 8.61 6.40 0.03
C ALA A 47 9.37 7.60 -0.59
N LEU A 48 8.64 8.59 -1.11
CA LEU A 48 9.19 9.73 -1.83
C LEU A 48 9.04 11.06 -1.07
N THR A 49 8.44 11.03 0.12
CA THR A 49 8.20 12.19 0.98
C THR A 49 8.83 11.93 2.36
N PRO A 50 10.07 12.39 2.60
CA PRO A 50 10.75 12.16 3.88
C PRO A 50 10.03 12.75 5.10
N GLN A 51 9.13 13.71 4.88
CA GLN A 51 8.30 14.32 5.92
C GLN A 51 7.14 13.44 6.39
N ALA A 52 6.85 12.33 5.70
CA ALA A 52 5.82 11.39 6.14
C ALA A 52 6.19 10.80 7.52
N THR A 53 5.27 10.93 8.49
CA THR A 53 5.45 10.46 9.86
C THR A 53 4.71 9.16 10.15
N ARG A 54 3.77 8.79 9.28
CA ARG A 54 2.98 7.55 9.36
C ARG A 54 2.45 7.16 7.99
N CYS A 55 2.40 5.86 7.73
CA CYS A 55 1.83 5.30 6.51
C CYS A 55 0.83 4.19 6.84
N GLU A 56 -0.40 4.30 6.32
CA GLU A 56 -1.48 3.35 6.55
C GLU A 56 -1.96 2.76 5.22
N LEU A 57 -1.80 1.47 5.05
CA LEU A 57 -2.06 0.76 3.80
C LEU A 57 -3.17 -0.27 4.00
N GLN A 58 -4.35 -0.02 3.46
CA GLN A 58 -5.45 -0.96 3.49
C GLN A 58 -5.50 -1.76 2.18
N ILE A 59 -5.48 -3.10 2.28
CA ILE A 59 -5.54 -3.98 1.11
C ILE A 59 -4.66 -3.48 -0.06
N PRO A 60 -3.34 -3.28 0.16
CA PRO A 60 -2.50 -2.61 -0.82
C PRO A 60 -2.43 -3.38 -2.14
N TRP A 61 -2.74 -2.66 -3.21
CA TRP A 61 -2.72 -3.16 -4.57
C TRP A 61 -1.31 -3.11 -5.15
N PHE A 62 -1.07 -3.83 -6.25
CA PHE A 62 0.17 -3.78 -7.02
C PHE A 62 1.38 -4.38 -6.29
N CYS A 63 1.12 -5.33 -5.40
CA CYS A 63 2.19 -6.08 -4.72
C CYS A 63 2.56 -7.36 -5.49
N ASP A 64 3.85 -7.60 -5.67
CA ASP A 64 4.41 -8.77 -6.39
C ASP A 64 3.87 -8.92 -7.82
N LEU A 65 4.01 -7.87 -8.61
CA LEU A 65 3.57 -7.87 -10.02
C LEU A 65 4.18 -8.99 -10.86
N GLY A 66 5.42 -9.33 -10.60
CA GLY A 66 6.13 -10.44 -11.25
C GLY A 66 5.63 -11.82 -10.81
N GLY A 67 5.00 -11.92 -9.67
CA GLY A 67 4.56 -13.18 -9.07
C GLY A 67 3.53 -13.95 -9.90
N ALA A 68 2.73 -13.25 -10.72
CA ALA A 68 1.75 -13.89 -11.60
C ALA A 68 2.44 -14.75 -12.69
N GLY A 69 3.48 -14.23 -13.31
CA GLY A 69 4.27 -14.98 -14.29
C GLY A 69 4.97 -16.20 -13.72
N LEU A 70 5.17 -16.21 -12.40
CA LEU A 70 5.78 -17.31 -11.64
C LEU A 70 4.74 -18.18 -10.92
N GLY A 71 3.45 -17.95 -11.17
CA GLY A 71 2.36 -18.72 -10.55
C GLY A 71 2.16 -18.46 -9.04
N ARG A 72 2.88 -17.47 -8.44
CA ARG A 72 2.77 -17.18 -7.01
C ARG A 72 1.52 -16.41 -6.62
N THR A 73 1.07 -15.52 -7.49
CA THR A 73 -0.07 -14.65 -7.22
C THR A 73 -1.07 -14.66 -8.37
N ARG A 74 -2.33 -14.49 -8.04
CA ARG A 74 -3.44 -14.22 -8.97
C ARG A 74 -4.00 -12.85 -8.65
N GLY A 75 -5.08 -12.46 -9.25
CA GLY A 75 -5.77 -11.22 -8.99
C GLY A 75 -5.73 -10.26 -10.18
N TRP A 76 -6.46 -9.17 -10.03
CA TRP A 76 -6.53 -8.16 -11.09
C TRP A 76 -5.23 -7.35 -11.17
N ARG A 77 -4.69 -7.26 -12.37
CA ARG A 77 -3.50 -6.47 -12.66
C ARG A 77 -3.48 -6.03 -14.12
N PRO A 78 -2.78 -4.95 -14.44
CA PRO A 78 -2.62 -4.54 -15.83
C PRO A 78 -1.79 -5.56 -16.60
N VAL A 79 -1.98 -5.57 -17.92
CA VAL A 79 -1.13 -6.35 -18.82
C VAL A 79 0.32 -5.91 -18.64
N TRP A 80 1.21 -6.89 -18.45
CA TRP A 80 2.63 -6.63 -18.24
C TRP A 80 3.24 -5.88 -19.43
N LYS A 81 3.96 -4.80 -19.11
CA LYS A 81 4.78 -4.04 -20.06
C LYS A 81 6.13 -3.75 -19.41
N ARG A 82 7.17 -3.62 -20.23
CA ARG A 82 8.50 -3.22 -19.78
C ARG A 82 8.41 -1.92 -18.95
N GLY A 83 9.02 -1.93 -17.79
CA GLY A 83 9.00 -0.80 -16.86
C GLY A 83 7.86 -0.82 -15.83
N LEU A 84 6.84 -1.68 -16.00
CA LEU A 84 5.76 -1.78 -15.02
C LEU A 84 6.27 -2.21 -13.63
N GLY A 85 7.32 -3.03 -13.57
CA GLY A 85 7.92 -3.47 -12.30
C GLY A 85 8.45 -2.33 -11.43
N TYR A 86 8.80 -1.17 -12.00
CA TYR A 86 9.19 0.00 -11.21
C TYR A 86 8.06 0.53 -10.32
N TYR A 87 6.83 0.20 -10.65
CA TYR A 87 5.63 0.61 -9.91
C TYR A 87 5.10 -0.48 -8.97
N ASP A 88 5.81 -1.60 -8.82
CA ASP A 88 5.44 -2.59 -7.81
C ASP A 88 5.53 -1.97 -6.42
N THR A 89 4.45 -2.09 -5.64
CA THR A 89 4.36 -1.51 -4.29
C THR A 89 5.47 -2.03 -3.38
N VAL A 90 5.92 -3.27 -3.59
CA VAL A 90 7.03 -3.88 -2.84
C VAL A 90 8.34 -3.09 -3.02
N ASN A 91 8.55 -2.48 -4.20
CA ASN A 91 9.77 -1.71 -4.47
C ASN A 91 9.83 -0.38 -3.71
N PHE A 92 8.69 0.14 -3.24
CA PHE A 92 8.66 1.32 -2.39
C PHE A 92 9.00 1.00 -0.92
N ALA A 93 8.77 -0.23 -0.47
CA ALA A 93 8.89 -0.64 0.93
C ALA A 93 10.22 -0.21 1.59
N ARG A 94 11.34 -0.43 0.90
CA ARG A 94 12.68 -0.13 1.42
C ARG A 94 13.01 1.36 1.51
N ARG A 95 12.19 2.20 0.88
CA ARG A 95 12.36 3.66 0.88
C ARG A 95 11.47 4.36 1.88
N ILE A 96 10.47 3.70 2.43
CA ILE A 96 9.60 4.25 3.46
C ILE A 96 10.40 4.39 4.75
N GLN A 97 10.37 5.58 5.36
CA GLN A 97 11.15 5.91 6.56
C GLN A 97 10.27 6.11 7.80
N CYS A 98 8.96 6.05 7.68
CA CYS A 98 8.03 6.18 8.80
C CYS A 98 7.41 4.83 9.17
N PRO A 99 6.81 4.69 10.37
CA PRO A 99 6.06 3.50 10.75
C PRO A 99 4.92 3.18 9.77
N VAL A 100 4.71 1.89 9.49
CA VAL A 100 3.71 1.42 8.53
C VAL A 100 2.71 0.48 9.19
N GLU A 101 1.43 0.78 9.01
CA GLU A 101 0.34 -0.14 9.35
C GLU A 101 -0.29 -0.68 8.07
N ILE A 102 -0.49 -2.01 8.02
CA ILE A 102 -1.10 -2.69 6.89
C ILE A 102 -2.33 -3.44 7.35
N SER A 103 -3.40 -3.43 6.58
CA SER A 103 -4.52 -4.35 6.72
C SER A 103 -4.79 -5.09 5.41
N ALA A 104 -5.15 -6.37 5.49
CA ALA A 104 -5.47 -7.20 4.33
C ALA A 104 -6.56 -8.23 4.65
N GLY A 105 -7.29 -8.65 3.62
CA GLY A 105 -8.22 -9.75 3.69
C GLY A 105 -7.56 -11.07 3.27
N LEU A 106 -7.79 -12.15 4.01
CA LEU A 106 -7.22 -13.45 3.63
C LEU A 106 -7.87 -14.04 2.39
N SER A 107 -9.10 -13.64 2.07
CA SER A 107 -9.84 -14.06 0.87
C SER A 107 -9.76 -13.05 -0.28
N ASP A 108 -8.90 -12.02 -0.16
CA ASP A 108 -8.76 -11.01 -1.20
C ASP A 108 -8.09 -11.58 -2.45
N TRP A 109 -8.87 -11.71 -3.51
CA TRP A 109 -8.40 -12.22 -4.80
C TRP A 109 -7.93 -11.09 -5.75
N ILE A 110 -8.23 -9.83 -5.44
CA ILE A 110 -7.79 -8.65 -6.21
C ILE A 110 -6.41 -8.20 -5.75
N CYS A 111 -6.23 -8.06 -4.42
CA CYS A 111 -4.97 -7.77 -3.76
C CYS A 111 -4.54 -8.96 -2.89
N PRO A 112 -4.01 -10.03 -3.48
CA PRO A 112 -3.76 -11.28 -2.76
C PRO A 112 -2.89 -11.08 -1.51
N PRO A 113 -3.26 -11.67 -0.37
CA PRO A 113 -2.53 -11.52 0.88
C PRO A 113 -1.08 -11.99 0.80
N SER A 114 -0.76 -12.91 -0.11
CA SER A 114 0.63 -13.31 -0.39
C SER A 114 1.49 -12.15 -0.89
N GLY A 115 0.98 -11.33 -1.81
CA GLY A 115 1.66 -10.13 -2.28
C GLY A 115 1.80 -9.08 -1.18
N VAL A 116 0.75 -8.90 -0.36
CA VAL A 116 0.78 -8.01 0.80
C VAL A 116 1.82 -8.46 1.84
N GLN A 117 1.96 -9.77 2.05
CA GLN A 117 2.98 -10.33 2.92
C GLN A 117 4.39 -10.04 2.40
N ILE A 118 4.62 -10.09 1.08
CA ILE A 118 5.90 -9.72 0.48
C ILE A 118 6.20 -8.24 0.73
N LEU A 119 5.22 -7.35 0.57
CA LEU A 119 5.36 -5.94 0.92
C LEU A 119 5.78 -5.78 2.38
N TYR A 120 5.04 -6.41 3.31
CA TYR A 120 5.35 -6.38 4.74
C TYR A 120 6.77 -6.84 5.04
N ASN A 121 7.21 -7.96 4.46
CA ASN A 121 8.53 -8.51 4.69
C ASN A 121 9.67 -7.58 4.21
N ASN A 122 9.41 -6.76 3.19
CA ASN A 122 10.41 -5.82 2.64
C ASN A 122 10.45 -4.46 3.35
N LEU A 123 9.51 -4.15 4.23
CA LEU A 123 9.60 -2.96 5.08
C LEU A 123 10.73 -3.11 6.12
N THR A 124 11.53 -2.06 6.28
CA THR A 124 12.67 -2.03 7.23
C THR A 124 12.41 -1.12 8.44
N VAL A 125 11.25 -0.51 8.50
CA VAL A 125 10.78 0.38 9.57
C VAL A 125 9.87 -0.35 10.55
N PRO A 126 9.53 0.23 11.72
CA PRO A 126 8.49 -0.30 12.58
C PRO A 126 7.21 -0.55 11.80
N LYS A 127 6.67 -1.74 11.91
CA LYS A 127 5.55 -2.17 11.08
C LYS A 127 4.58 -3.07 11.82
N ARG A 128 3.31 -2.94 11.46
CA ARG A 128 2.23 -3.80 11.95
C ARG A 128 1.36 -4.23 10.79
N MET A 129 0.93 -5.48 10.80
CA MET A 129 -0.04 -5.98 9.83
C MET A 129 -1.18 -6.70 10.53
N VAL A 130 -2.40 -6.46 10.07
CA VAL A 130 -3.61 -7.15 10.51
C VAL A 130 -4.21 -7.86 9.32
N MET A 131 -4.31 -9.19 9.42
CA MET A 131 -5.03 -10.02 8.46
C MET A 131 -6.42 -10.31 8.98
N TYR A 132 -7.43 -10.09 8.15
CA TYR A 132 -8.83 -10.35 8.49
C TYR A 132 -9.31 -11.61 7.80
N GLN A 133 -9.67 -12.60 8.57
CA GLN A 133 -10.32 -13.81 8.05
C GLN A 133 -11.70 -13.45 7.50
N GLY A 134 -12.06 -14.06 6.38
CA GLY A 134 -13.35 -13.83 5.74
C GLY A 134 -13.50 -12.47 5.02
N TRP A 135 -12.49 -11.62 5.04
CA TRP A 135 -12.46 -10.44 4.19
C TRP A 135 -11.95 -10.79 2.80
N ASP A 136 -12.69 -10.35 1.82
CA ASP A 136 -12.23 -10.22 0.44
C ASP A 136 -11.61 -8.83 0.20
N HIS A 137 -11.79 -8.27 -1.00
CA HIS A 137 -11.16 -6.99 -1.38
C HIS A 137 -11.65 -5.79 -0.59
N ALA A 138 -12.76 -5.88 0.13
CA ALA A 138 -13.25 -4.76 0.95
C ALA A 138 -14.25 -5.27 1.98
N PRO A 139 -14.46 -4.52 3.07
CA PRO A 139 -15.57 -4.79 3.98
C PRO A 139 -16.95 -4.49 3.36
N TYR A 140 -17.03 -4.35 2.03
CA TYR A 140 -18.20 -3.86 1.31
C TYR A 140 -19.34 -4.87 1.14
N PHE A 141 -19.10 -6.15 1.37
CA PHE A 141 -20.12 -7.19 1.16
C PHE A 141 -20.82 -7.63 2.45
N GLY A 142 -21.10 -6.70 3.35
CA GLY A 142 -21.93 -6.98 4.54
C GLY A 142 -21.20 -7.67 5.70
N TYR A 143 -19.87 -7.87 5.58
CA TYR A 143 -19.09 -8.43 6.68
C TYR A 143 -18.62 -7.30 7.59
N GLU A 144 -19.24 -7.19 8.76
CA GLU A 144 -18.85 -6.18 9.75
C GLU A 144 -17.42 -6.41 10.24
N ARG A 145 -16.64 -5.35 10.26
CA ARG A 145 -15.24 -5.34 10.72
C ARG A 145 -15.07 -5.95 12.12
N SER A 146 -16.08 -5.81 12.96
CA SER A 146 -16.14 -6.35 14.32
C SER A 146 -16.26 -7.86 14.38
N LYS A 147 -16.79 -8.52 13.34
CA LYS A 147 -16.99 -9.97 13.28
C LYS A 147 -15.82 -10.72 12.63
N ALA A 148 -14.87 -10.01 12.01
CA ALA A 148 -13.73 -10.64 11.40
C ALA A 148 -12.71 -11.09 12.44
N GLN A 149 -12.38 -12.38 12.43
CA GLN A 149 -11.24 -12.87 13.21
C GLN A 149 -9.95 -12.27 12.70
N LYS A 150 -9.10 -11.76 13.60
CA LYS A 150 -7.88 -11.02 13.27
C LYS A 150 -6.64 -11.83 13.65
N SER A 151 -5.68 -11.87 12.74
CA SER A 151 -4.32 -12.28 13.05
C SER A 151 -3.42 -11.06 12.93
N THR A 152 -2.66 -10.75 13.98
CA THR A 152 -1.82 -9.55 14.03
C THR A 152 -0.35 -9.95 14.03
N PHE A 153 0.42 -9.34 13.14
CA PHE A 153 1.87 -9.46 13.06
C PHE A 153 2.48 -8.10 13.34
N SER A 154 3.42 -8.05 14.27
CA SER A 154 4.10 -6.80 14.63
C SER A 154 5.58 -7.06 14.84
N THR A 155 6.41 -6.15 14.34
CA THR A 155 7.83 -6.05 14.71
C THR A 155 8.08 -4.63 15.23
N ARG A 156 8.84 -4.55 16.33
CA ARG A 156 9.33 -3.28 16.89
C ARG A 156 10.56 -2.80 16.15
#